data_4c1a044ca56ecb882b6614c50f464bda
#
_entry.id   4c1a044ca56ecb882b6614c50f464bda
#
_cell.length_a   1.000
_cell.length_b   1.000
_cell.length_c   1.000
_cell.angle_alpha   90.00
_cell.angle_beta   90.00
_cell.angle_gamma   90.00
#
_symmetry.space_group_name_H-M   'P 1'
#
loop_
_entity.id
_entity.type
_entity.pdbx_description
1 polymer ?
#
loop_
_entity_poly.entity_id
_entity_poly.type
_entity_poly.pdbx_seq_one_letter_code
_entity_poly.pdbx_strand_id
1 'polypeptide(L)'
;MAERDETAWLAWRAEGITATDVARAVTGRYGGAYAVIAEKLGLVERGPVTEVMQRGHRWQQPIADAVHALTGLYVVGEETWCQHSADRWARATVDGFLAPTAEATPDDLLGVLEVKTRGVGVRPDWAYWSAQVQWQLFVTGLDRAVLADAVIDDATDRVCSLHITELEADPDSQTIYERAVGLWEHLQAGTLPDPNCPTALDAVKGVTRTADPDAETVDLSPIASDVARFVEIKAAVKAAEDERDTLEARIRAAVGRATLGVCDGARVSISRPSLVLTKEAEATLLGEHPHLAKTVLDRDRAKAEAPELYDALRQPIGARRLTIKETT
;
A
#
# COMPACT_ATOMS: atom_id res chain seq x y z
N MET A 1 -5.90 -12.38 25.99
CA MET A 1 -5.61 -11.13 25.26
C MET A 1 -6.78 -10.18 25.47
N ALA A 2 -6.54 -9.00 26.03
CA ALA A 2 -7.57 -7.94 26.01
C ALA A 2 -7.79 -7.53 24.54
N GLU A 3 -9.04 -7.47 24.11
CA GLU A 3 -9.41 -7.00 22.78
C GLU A 3 -8.86 -5.57 22.63
N ARG A 4 -7.98 -5.36 21.66
CA ARG A 4 -7.37 -4.05 21.41
C ARG A 4 -8.47 -3.06 21.09
N ASP A 5 -8.53 -1.96 21.82
CA ASP A 5 -9.38 -0.83 21.43
C ASP A 5 -8.79 -0.17 20.16
N GLU A 6 -9.18 -0.72 19.00
CA GLU A 6 -8.71 -0.25 17.69
C GLU A 6 -9.03 1.23 17.47
N THR A 7 -10.15 1.71 17.99
CA THR A 7 -10.54 3.12 17.87
C THR A 7 -9.59 4.03 18.64
N ALA A 8 -9.27 3.68 19.90
CA ALA A 8 -8.31 4.43 20.70
C ALA A 8 -6.90 4.40 20.11
N TRP A 9 -6.47 3.24 19.55
CA TRP A 9 -5.20 3.11 18.89
C TRP A 9 -5.10 3.97 17.62
N LEU A 10 -6.13 3.99 16.78
CA LEU A 10 -6.18 4.82 15.59
C LEU A 10 -6.18 6.32 15.94
N ALA A 11 -6.95 6.73 16.97
CA ALA A 11 -6.96 8.10 17.44
C ALA A 11 -5.57 8.52 17.96
N TRP A 12 -4.95 7.67 18.79
CA TRP A 12 -3.60 7.93 19.26
C TRP A 12 -2.59 8.04 18.12
N ARG A 13 -2.65 7.18 17.11
CA ARG A 13 -1.78 7.26 15.92
C ARG A 13 -1.99 8.53 15.10
N ALA A 14 -3.21 9.03 15.04
CA ALA A 14 -3.54 10.23 14.25
C ALA A 14 -2.88 11.49 14.81
N GLU A 15 -2.63 11.56 16.13
CA GLU A 15 -2.07 12.74 16.82
C GLU A 15 -0.53 12.83 16.75
N GLY A 16 0.17 11.95 16.04
CA GLY A 16 1.62 11.96 15.93
C GLY A 16 2.12 11.26 14.68
N ILE A 17 3.43 11.15 14.54
CA ILE A 17 4.10 10.48 13.43
C ILE A 17 4.61 9.13 13.91
N THR A 18 4.16 8.05 13.26
CA THR A 18 4.47 6.68 13.65
C THR A 18 5.59 6.06 12.81
N ALA A 19 6.15 4.94 13.26
CA ALA A 19 7.21 4.23 12.55
C ALA A 19 6.82 3.85 11.11
N THR A 20 5.58 3.41 10.90
CA THR A 20 5.04 3.13 9.56
C THR A 20 4.97 4.39 8.69
N ASP A 21 4.58 5.53 9.27
CA ASP A 21 4.49 6.80 8.54
C ASP A 21 5.86 7.26 8.05
N VAL A 22 6.86 7.15 8.92
CA VAL A 22 8.25 7.48 8.59
C VAL A 22 8.80 6.55 7.51
N ALA A 23 8.60 5.25 7.64
CA ALA A 23 9.03 4.28 6.65
C ALA A 23 8.40 4.55 5.26
N ARG A 24 7.10 4.90 5.21
CA ARG A 24 6.42 5.33 3.98
C ARG A 24 7.06 6.58 3.38
N ALA A 25 7.30 7.60 4.19
CA ALA A 25 7.86 8.88 3.73
C ALA A 25 9.30 8.76 3.23
N VAL A 26 10.14 7.98 3.92
CA VAL A 26 11.55 7.76 3.56
C VAL A 26 11.67 6.96 2.26
N THR A 27 10.85 5.91 2.10
CA THR A 27 10.98 4.98 0.97
C THR A 27 10.08 5.31 -0.22
N GLY A 28 9.14 6.23 -0.07
CA GLY A 28 8.12 6.50 -1.09
C GLY A 28 7.14 5.34 -1.30
N ARG A 29 7.09 4.35 -0.40
CA ARG A 29 6.14 3.23 -0.46
C ARG A 29 4.75 3.67 0.01
N TYR A 30 3.72 2.98 -0.46
CA TYR A 30 2.33 3.15 -0.03
C TYR A 30 1.86 4.63 -0.01
N GLY A 31 2.22 5.37 -1.06
CA GLY A 31 1.84 6.77 -1.24
C GLY A 31 2.77 7.79 -0.60
N GLY A 32 3.86 7.33 0.05
CA GLY A 32 4.89 8.21 0.62
C GLY A 32 4.34 9.22 1.63
N ALA A 33 5.05 10.35 1.76
CA ALA A 33 4.68 11.44 2.66
C ALA A 33 3.30 12.02 2.38
N TYR A 34 2.94 12.18 1.09
CA TYR A 34 1.66 12.76 0.70
C TYR A 34 0.48 11.96 1.25
N ALA A 35 0.47 10.65 1.02
CA ALA A 35 -0.63 9.80 1.48
C ALA A 35 -0.69 9.70 3.01
N VAL A 36 0.47 9.68 3.70
CA VAL A 36 0.52 9.72 5.16
C VAL A 36 -0.23 10.93 5.71
N ILE A 37 0.07 12.12 5.21
CA ILE A 37 -0.56 13.35 5.70
C ILE A 37 -2.01 13.44 5.25
N ALA A 38 -2.34 13.06 4.01
CA ALA A 38 -3.72 13.05 3.53
C ALA A 38 -4.63 12.14 4.37
N GLU A 39 -4.14 10.95 4.76
CA GLU A 39 -4.85 10.02 5.67
C GLU A 39 -5.03 10.62 7.07
N LYS A 40 -3.99 11.25 7.64
CA LYS A 40 -4.04 11.87 8.97
C LYS A 40 -4.95 13.10 9.04
N LEU A 41 -5.02 13.87 7.97
CA LEU A 41 -5.95 15.00 7.83
C LEU A 41 -7.38 14.57 7.46
N GLY A 42 -7.63 13.28 7.27
CA GLY A 42 -8.96 12.76 6.89
C GLY A 42 -9.39 13.11 5.46
N LEU A 43 -8.45 13.51 4.59
CA LEU A 43 -8.72 13.85 3.20
C LEU A 43 -8.90 12.63 2.30
N VAL A 44 -8.37 11.50 2.72
CA VAL A 44 -8.57 10.18 2.11
C VAL A 44 -8.82 9.14 3.17
N GLU A 45 -9.63 8.14 2.84
CA GLU A 45 -9.86 7.01 3.72
C GLU A 45 -8.62 6.10 3.76
N ARG A 46 -8.33 5.58 4.94
CA ARG A 46 -7.34 4.51 5.08
C ARG A 46 -7.85 3.27 4.35
N GLY A 47 -6.97 2.61 3.61
CA GLY A 47 -7.30 1.36 2.94
C GLY A 47 -7.80 0.28 3.93
N PRO A 48 -8.61 -0.68 3.47
CA PRO A 48 -9.12 -1.77 4.29
C PRO A 48 -7.98 -2.66 4.80
N VAL A 49 -8.25 -3.37 5.90
CA VAL A 49 -7.34 -4.41 6.41
C VAL A 49 -7.20 -5.50 5.35
N THR A 50 -5.97 -5.74 4.91
CA THR A 50 -5.66 -6.75 3.89
C THR A 50 -5.42 -8.12 4.50
N GLU A 51 -5.50 -9.18 3.70
CA GLU A 51 -5.15 -10.54 4.13
C GLU A 51 -3.69 -10.64 4.61
N VAL A 52 -2.78 -9.89 3.98
CA VAL A 52 -1.37 -9.78 4.43
C VAL A 52 -1.27 -9.22 5.84
N MET A 53 -2.04 -8.20 6.18
CA MET A 53 -2.10 -7.63 7.54
C MET A 53 -2.68 -8.65 8.54
N GLN A 54 -3.76 -9.33 8.18
CA GLN A 54 -4.36 -10.38 9.01
C GLN A 54 -3.39 -11.54 9.25
N ARG A 55 -2.64 -11.95 8.22
CA ARG A 55 -1.57 -12.94 8.34
C ARG A 55 -0.50 -12.48 9.34
N GLY A 56 -0.06 -11.23 9.25
CA GLY A 56 0.88 -10.63 10.21
C GLY A 56 0.41 -10.80 11.64
N HIS A 57 -0.81 -10.41 11.94
CA HIS A 57 -1.39 -10.55 13.29
C HIS A 57 -1.48 -12.01 13.75
N ARG A 58 -1.91 -12.95 12.88
CA ARG A 58 -2.00 -14.38 13.24
C ARG A 58 -0.64 -14.98 13.64
N TRP A 59 0.41 -14.56 12.95
CA TRP A 59 1.74 -15.13 13.12
C TRP A 59 2.64 -14.38 14.09
N GLN A 60 2.23 -13.21 14.59
CA GLN A 60 3.05 -12.38 15.49
C GLN A 60 3.49 -13.14 16.73
N GLN A 61 2.55 -13.72 17.51
CA GLN A 61 2.87 -14.48 18.72
C GLN A 61 3.68 -15.76 18.43
N PRO A 62 3.30 -16.63 17.48
CA PRO A 62 4.14 -17.80 17.16
C PRO A 62 5.58 -17.44 16.74
N ILE A 63 5.78 -16.30 16.08
CA ILE A 63 7.12 -15.82 15.71
C ILE A 63 7.85 -15.29 16.94
N ALA A 64 7.19 -14.56 17.84
CA ALA A 64 7.77 -14.11 19.10
C ALA A 64 8.24 -15.29 19.97
N ASP A 65 7.43 -16.35 20.06
CA ASP A 65 7.80 -17.59 20.77
C ASP A 65 9.02 -18.27 20.12
N ALA A 66 9.10 -18.28 18.79
CA ALA A 66 10.25 -18.82 18.07
C ALA A 66 11.51 -17.96 18.27
N VAL A 67 11.39 -16.62 18.34
CA VAL A 67 12.50 -15.72 18.69
C VAL A 67 13.02 -16.05 20.08
N HIS A 68 12.14 -16.21 21.07
CA HIS A 68 12.52 -16.64 22.42
C HIS A 68 13.30 -17.96 22.39
N ALA A 69 12.77 -18.96 21.69
CA ALA A 69 13.41 -20.30 21.62
C ALA A 69 14.80 -20.27 20.96
N LEU A 70 15.01 -19.37 19.99
CA LEU A 70 16.27 -19.26 19.25
C LEU A 70 17.30 -18.36 19.93
N THR A 71 16.88 -17.33 20.63
CA THR A 71 17.78 -16.32 21.22
C THR A 71 17.95 -16.48 22.73
N GLY A 72 17.02 -17.14 23.41
CA GLY A 72 16.91 -17.20 24.86
C GLY A 72 16.35 -15.91 25.49
N LEU A 73 16.06 -14.88 24.70
CA LEU A 73 15.47 -13.63 25.17
C LEU A 73 13.95 -13.76 25.24
N TYR A 74 13.36 -13.24 26.29
CA TYR A 74 11.90 -13.16 26.42
C TYR A 74 11.36 -12.00 25.60
N VAL A 75 10.20 -12.20 24.99
CA VAL A 75 9.44 -11.12 24.35
C VAL A 75 8.39 -10.66 25.35
N VAL A 76 8.43 -9.39 25.70
CA VAL A 76 7.51 -8.76 26.67
C VAL A 76 6.88 -7.51 26.08
N GLY A 77 5.75 -7.05 26.63
CA GLY A 77 5.11 -5.82 26.21
C GLY A 77 4.64 -5.83 24.77
N GLU A 78 3.93 -6.88 24.35
CA GLU A 78 3.39 -7.03 23.00
C GLU A 78 2.50 -5.84 22.62
N GLU A 79 2.61 -5.39 21.37
CA GLU A 79 1.84 -4.26 20.80
C GLU A 79 1.86 -2.98 21.65
N THR A 80 3.00 -2.69 22.30
CA THR A 80 3.14 -1.52 23.17
C THR A 80 3.17 -0.23 22.35
N TRP A 81 2.37 0.76 22.81
CA TRP A 81 2.34 2.11 22.25
C TRP A 81 3.42 2.96 22.93
N CYS A 82 4.42 3.34 22.15
CA CYS A 82 5.56 4.10 22.62
C CYS A 82 5.50 5.54 22.14
N GLN A 83 5.91 6.46 23.01
CA GLN A 83 6.00 7.88 22.71
C GLN A 83 7.36 8.38 23.17
N HIS A 84 8.07 9.12 22.32
CA HIS A 84 9.37 9.67 22.67
C HIS A 84 9.27 10.64 23.85
N SER A 85 10.23 10.60 24.77
CA SER A 85 10.16 11.33 26.03
C SER A 85 10.13 12.85 25.87
N ALA A 86 10.87 13.40 24.90
CA ALA A 86 10.91 14.82 24.59
C ALA A 86 9.97 15.19 23.43
N ASP A 87 10.08 14.50 22.31
CA ASP A 87 9.29 14.74 21.10
C ASP A 87 7.97 13.95 21.14
N ARG A 88 7.01 14.41 21.93
CA ARG A 88 5.75 13.70 22.20
C ARG A 88 4.93 13.37 20.94
N TRP A 89 5.18 14.03 19.83
CA TRP A 89 4.59 13.73 18.51
C TRP A 89 5.22 12.50 17.83
N ALA A 90 6.44 12.12 18.23
CA ALA A 90 7.11 10.93 17.73
C ALA A 90 6.57 9.70 18.45
N ARG A 91 5.95 8.79 17.69
CA ARG A 91 5.22 7.63 18.21
C ARG A 91 5.63 6.34 17.51
N ALA A 92 5.54 5.24 18.21
CA ALA A 92 5.74 3.91 17.65
C ALA A 92 4.81 2.91 18.31
N THR A 93 4.35 1.90 17.58
CA THR A 93 3.87 0.65 18.13
C THR A 93 4.93 -0.38 17.85
N VAL A 94 5.41 -1.07 18.87
CA VAL A 94 6.38 -2.15 18.74
C VAL A 94 5.67 -3.48 18.88
N ASP A 95 6.12 -4.51 18.14
CA ASP A 95 5.53 -5.85 18.23
C ASP A 95 5.91 -6.53 19.56
N GLY A 96 7.00 -6.09 20.17
CA GLY A 96 7.43 -6.49 21.53
C GLY A 96 8.77 -5.88 21.90
N PHE A 97 9.16 -6.10 23.15
CA PHE A 97 10.49 -5.80 23.65
C PHE A 97 11.23 -7.09 23.98
N LEU A 98 12.54 -7.08 23.78
CA LEU A 98 13.42 -8.14 24.17
C LEU A 98 13.94 -7.92 25.59
N ALA A 99 13.88 -8.95 26.42
CA ALA A 99 14.26 -8.87 27.83
C ALA A 99 14.95 -10.15 28.30
N PRO A 100 15.75 -10.11 29.40
CA PRO A 100 16.42 -11.27 29.92
C PRO A 100 15.49 -12.23 30.68
N THR A 101 14.33 -11.71 31.16
CA THR A 101 13.33 -12.51 31.90
C THR A 101 11.92 -12.09 31.50
N ALA A 102 10.93 -12.93 31.80
CA ALA A 102 9.52 -12.63 31.53
C ALA A 102 8.96 -11.51 32.44
N GLU A 103 9.56 -11.30 33.62
CA GLU A 103 9.16 -10.30 34.60
C GLU A 103 9.98 -9.00 34.49
N ALA A 104 10.64 -8.78 33.35
CA ALA A 104 11.48 -7.60 33.12
C ALA A 104 10.70 -6.28 33.30
N THR A 105 11.35 -5.33 33.95
CA THR A 105 10.88 -3.94 34.06
C THR A 105 11.33 -3.12 32.85
N PRO A 106 10.82 -1.90 32.65
CA PRO A 106 11.29 -1.04 31.56
C PRO A 106 12.81 -0.81 31.51
N ASP A 107 13.47 -0.81 32.67
CA ASP A 107 14.92 -0.62 32.77
C ASP A 107 15.72 -1.88 32.36
N ASP A 108 15.07 -3.04 32.28
CA ASP A 108 15.70 -4.32 31.89
C ASP A 108 15.56 -4.61 30.38
N LEU A 109 14.91 -3.74 29.62
CA LEU A 109 14.68 -3.94 28.20
C LEU A 109 15.99 -3.83 27.42
N LEU A 110 16.26 -4.85 26.59
CA LEU A 110 17.49 -4.98 25.82
C LEU A 110 17.35 -4.52 24.37
N GLY A 111 16.13 -4.43 23.85
CA GLY A 111 15.89 -4.06 22.46
C GLY A 111 14.42 -4.17 22.06
N VAL A 112 14.15 -3.80 20.82
CA VAL A 112 12.84 -3.87 20.18
C VAL A 112 12.73 -5.15 19.36
N LEU A 113 11.57 -5.80 19.36
CA LEU A 113 11.20 -6.82 18.38
C LEU A 113 10.27 -6.22 17.33
N GLU A 114 10.63 -6.39 16.06
CA GLU A 114 9.76 -6.14 14.90
C GLU A 114 9.55 -7.42 14.12
N VAL A 115 8.31 -7.80 13.89
CA VAL A 115 7.91 -9.02 13.19
C VAL A 115 7.42 -8.69 11.78
N LYS A 116 7.96 -9.42 10.80
CA LYS A 116 7.52 -9.33 9.40
C LYS A 116 7.11 -10.68 8.87
N THR A 117 6.02 -10.71 8.09
CA THR A 117 5.58 -11.91 7.38
C THR A 117 5.49 -11.62 5.88
N ARG A 118 5.98 -12.54 5.05
CA ARG A 118 5.87 -12.47 3.59
C ARG A 118 5.54 -13.83 3.00
N GLY A 119 4.90 -13.84 1.82
CA GLY A 119 4.63 -15.06 1.08
C GLY A 119 5.88 -15.64 0.43
N VAL A 120 5.82 -16.92 0.05
CA VAL A 120 6.89 -17.58 -0.71
C VAL A 120 7.16 -16.82 -2.01
N GLY A 121 8.44 -16.56 -2.29
CA GLY A 121 8.88 -15.84 -3.50
C GLY A 121 8.78 -14.30 -3.39
N VAL A 122 8.18 -13.75 -2.34
CA VAL A 122 8.15 -12.31 -2.09
C VAL A 122 9.49 -11.87 -1.51
N ARG A 123 10.12 -10.87 -2.12
CA ARG A 123 11.39 -10.31 -1.64
C ARG A 123 11.17 -9.44 -0.41
N PRO A 124 12.09 -9.47 0.57
CA PRO A 124 12.04 -8.57 1.72
C PRO A 124 12.23 -7.11 1.29
N ASP A 125 11.48 -6.21 1.90
CA ASP A 125 11.62 -4.76 1.69
C ASP A 125 12.50 -4.16 2.80
N TRP A 126 13.79 -4.43 2.73
CA TRP A 126 14.76 -4.04 3.75
C TRP A 126 14.79 -2.54 4.02
N ALA A 127 14.69 -1.72 2.97
CA ALA A 127 14.70 -0.26 3.12
C ALA A 127 13.51 0.22 3.97
N TYR A 128 12.32 -0.34 3.71
CA TYR A 128 11.11 0.01 4.45
C TYR A 128 11.18 -0.50 5.90
N TRP A 129 11.58 -1.74 6.09
CA TRP A 129 11.65 -2.35 7.41
C TRP A 129 12.73 -1.70 8.30
N SER A 130 13.90 -1.42 7.71
CA SER A 130 14.97 -0.73 8.43
C SER A 130 14.55 0.67 8.86
N ALA A 131 13.93 1.48 7.98
CA ALA A 131 13.45 2.80 8.34
C ALA A 131 12.41 2.74 9.47
N GLN A 132 11.54 1.74 9.48
CA GLN A 132 10.57 1.52 10.55
C GLN A 132 11.26 1.21 11.88
N VAL A 133 12.22 0.28 11.88
CA VAL A 133 12.96 -0.13 13.08
C VAL A 133 13.79 1.04 13.63
N GLN A 134 14.50 1.79 12.77
CA GLN A 134 15.29 2.95 13.22
C GLN A 134 14.42 4.00 13.91
N TRP A 135 13.19 4.22 13.42
CA TRP A 135 12.24 5.11 14.11
C TRP A 135 11.76 4.55 15.45
N GLN A 136 11.53 3.24 15.54
CA GLN A 136 11.15 2.60 16.80
C GLN A 136 12.28 2.75 17.84
N LEU A 137 13.54 2.54 17.43
CA LEU A 137 14.71 2.74 18.29
C LEU A 137 14.82 4.20 18.78
N PHE A 138 14.64 5.17 17.88
CA PHE A 138 14.58 6.58 18.27
C PHE A 138 13.48 6.86 19.30
N VAL A 139 12.27 6.36 19.07
CA VAL A 139 11.11 6.63 19.95
C VAL A 139 11.27 5.96 21.32
N THR A 140 11.83 4.75 21.38
CA THR A 140 11.99 3.99 22.61
C THR A 140 13.25 4.34 23.39
N GLY A 141 14.25 4.96 22.73
CA GLY A 141 15.56 5.24 23.31
C GLY A 141 16.43 3.99 23.45
N LEU A 142 16.02 2.86 22.87
CA LEU A 142 16.82 1.64 22.83
C LEU A 142 17.78 1.67 21.63
N ASP A 143 18.91 1.01 21.75
CA ASP A 143 19.98 0.99 20.75
C ASP A 143 20.00 -0.26 19.87
N ARG A 144 19.17 -1.28 20.20
CA ARG A 144 19.13 -2.56 19.49
C ARG A 144 17.72 -2.99 19.14
N ALA A 145 17.60 -3.73 18.05
CA ALA A 145 16.37 -4.39 17.64
C ALA A 145 16.66 -5.76 17.03
N VAL A 146 15.68 -6.64 17.10
CA VAL A 146 15.61 -7.86 16.32
C VAL A 146 14.47 -7.71 15.31
N LEU A 147 14.79 -7.87 14.04
CA LEU A 147 13.82 -8.02 12.95
C LEU A 147 13.66 -9.51 12.66
N ALA A 148 12.45 -10.03 12.91
CA ALA A 148 12.08 -11.42 12.65
C ALA A 148 11.26 -11.51 11.36
N ASP A 149 11.86 -11.97 10.25
CA ASP A 149 11.24 -12.12 8.93
C ASP A 149 10.82 -13.56 8.68
N ALA A 150 9.53 -13.86 8.72
CA ALA A 150 8.97 -15.17 8.46
C ALA A 150 8.40 -15.28 7.05
N VAL A 151 8.82 -16.33 6.33
CA VAL A 151 8.25 -16.71 5.04
C VAL A 151 7.10 -17.68 5.28
N ILE A 152 5.92 -17.32 4.86
CA ILE A 152 4.69 -18.09 5.03
C ILE A 152 4.27 -18.68 3.68
N ASP A 153 3.96 -19.95 3.64
CA ASP A 153 3.26 -20.58 2.52
C ASP A 153 1.76 -20.28 2.63
N ASP A 154 1.29 -19.40 1.75
CA ASP A 154 -0.11 -18.95 1.75
C ASP A 154 -1.11 -20.09 1.45
N ALA A 155 -0.69 -21.17 0.78
CA ALA A 155 -1.55 -22.31 0.47
C ALA A 155 -1.76 -23.24 1.68
N THR A 156 -0.76 -23.35 2.54
CA THR A 156 -0.78 -24.27 3.70
C THR A 156 -0.85 -23.55 5.04
N ASP A 157 -0.73 -22.21 5.04
CA ASP A 157 -0.63 -21.33 6.21
C ASP A 157 0.45 -21.84 7.20
N ARG A 158 1.66 -22.11 6.68
CA ARG A 158 2.80 -22.63 7.46
C ARG A 158 4.03 -21.76 7.28
N VAL A 159 4.82 -21.64 8.34
CA VAL A 159 6.15 -21.01 8.27
C VAL A 159 7.11 -21.93 7.52
N CYS A 160 7.65 -21.43 6.40
CA CYS A 160 8.69 -22.12 5.63
C CYS A 160 10.09 -21.82 6.15
N SER A 161 10.34 -20.59 6.57
CA SER A 161 11.60 -20.14 7.16
C SER A 161 11.38 -18.94 8.06
N LEU A 162 12.22 -18.78 9.07
CA LEU A 162 12.33 -17.62 9.93
C LEU A 162 13.76 -17.10 9.88
N HIS A 163 13.92 -15.86 9.57
CA HIS A 163 15.21 -15.15 9.53
C HIS A 163 15.23 -14.12 10.63
N ILE A 164 16.24 -14.18 11.49
CA ILE A 164 16.46 -13.23 12.57
C ILE A 164 17.64 -12.34 12.18
N THR A 165 17.42 -11.04 12.19
CA THR A 165 18.44 -10.03 11.89
C THR A 165 18.53 -9.06 13.06
N GLU A 166 19.70 -8.96 13.65
CA GLU A 166 19.98 -7.92 14.65
C GLU A 166 20.28 -6.59 13.94
N LEU A 167 19.70 -5.54 14.47
CA LEU A 167 19.87 -4.17 13.99
C LEU A 167 20.31 -3.30 15.18
N GLU A 168 21.20 -2.37 14.94
CA GLU A 168 21.60 -1.34 15.89
C GLU A 168 21.06 0.01 15.46
N ALA A 169 20.94 0.93 16.42
CA ALA A 169 20.60 2.32 16.12
C ALA A 169 21.67 2.91 15.20
N ASP A 170 21.24 3.39 14.03
CA ASP A 170 22.13 4.00 13.05
C ASP A 170 22.43 5.45 13.47
N PRO A 171 23.69 5.81 13.75
CA PRO A 171 24.06 7.18 14.07
C PRO A 171 23.77 8.16 12.92
N ASP A 172 23.66 7.68 11.68
CA ASP A 172 23.35 8.47 10.50
C ASP A 172 21.82 8.53 10.23
N SER A 173 20.99 8.07 11.17
CA SER A 173 19.51 8.14 11.08
C SER A 173 18.92 9.55 11.08
N GLN A 174 19.75 10.59 11.09
CA GLN A 174 19.36 12.01 11.03
C GLN A 174 18.36 12.27 9.89
N THR A 175 18.56 11.67 8.72
CA THR A 175 17.66 11.81 7.57
C THR A 175 16.25 11.26 7.87
N ILE A 176 16.14 10.20 8.68
CA ILE A 176 14.87 9.62 9.11
C ILE A 176 14.13 10.60 10.02
N TYR A 177 14.87 11.17 10.99
CA TYR A 177 14.34 12.20 11.90
C TYR A 177 13.86 13.45 11.15
N GLU A 178 14.66 13.99 10.25
CA GLU A 178 14.31 15.17 9.44
C GLU A 178 13.05 14.93 8.58
N ARG A 179 12.90 13.74 8.00
CA ARG A 179 11.69 13.35 7.28
C ARG A 179 10.47 13.31 8.19
N ALA A 180 10.63 12.80 9.41
CA ALA A 180 9.55 12.75 10.39
C ALA A 180 9.15 14.15 10.88
N VAL A 181 10.13 15.04 11.09
CA VAL A 181 9.88 16.47 11.42
C VAL A 181 9.07 17.12 10.30
N GLY A 182 9.47 16.94 9.03
CA GLY A 182 8.72 17.47 7.89
C GLY A 182 7.29 16.96 7.82
N LEU A 183 7.04 15.68 8.11
CA LEU A 183 5.67 15.15 8.22
C LEU A 183 4.89 15.82 9.34
N TRP A 184 5.53 16.02 10.49
CA TRP A 184 4.91 16.66 11.64
C TRP A 184 4.55 18.11 11.35
N GLU A 185 5.43 18.87 10.72
CA GLU A 185 5.19 20.26 10.30
C GLU A 185 3.99 20.36 9.35
N HIS A 186 3.90 19.49 8.33
CA HIS A 186 2.75 19.42 7.45
C HIS A 186 1.45 19.09 8.18
N LEU A 187 1.49 18.13 9.10
CA LEU A 187 0.33 17.75 9.90
C LEU A 187 -0.15 18.91 10.77
N GLN A 188 0.77 19.64 11.43
CA GLN A 188 0.43 20.79 12.27
C GLN A 188 -0.11 21.98 11.45
N ALA A 189 0.44 22.20 10.26
CA ALA A 189 0.01 23.25 9.36
C ALA A 189 -1.29 22.92 8.61
N GLY A 190 -1.75 21.66 8.65
CA GLY A 190 -2.87 21.20 7.82
C GLY A 190 -2.59 21.25 6.32
N THR A 191 -1.32 21.14 5.91
CA THR A 191 -0.89 21.22 4.51
C THR A 191 -0.40 19.88 4.01
N LEU A 192 -0.49 19.65 2.71
CA LEU A 192 0.02 18.44 2.07
C LEU A 192 1.45 18.66 1.55
N PRO A 193 2.35 17.66 1.73
CA PRO A 193 3.67 17.69 1.10
C PRO A 193 3.57 17.44 -0.42
N ASP A 194 4.63 17.77 -1.16
CA ASP A 194 4.71 17.47 -2.58
C ASP A 194 4.63 15.94 -2.84
N PRO A 195 3.84 15.50 -3.83
CA PRO A 195 3.70 14.11 -4.21
C PRO A 195 4.91 13.64 -5.03
N ASN A 196 6.04 13.40 -4.39
CA ASN A 196 7.34 13.12 -4.99
C ASN A 196 7.63 11.63 -5.28
N CYS A 197 6.61 10.76 -5.21
CA CYS A 197 6.76 9.33 -5.52
C CYS A 197 5.58 8.82 -6.36
N PRO A 198 5.80 7.80 -7.24
CA PRO A 198 4.74 7.27 -8.11
C PRO A 198 3.54 6.72 -7.34
N THR A 199 3.79 6.18 -6.14
CA THR A 199 2.74 5.57 -5.30
C THR A 199 1.80 6.62 -4.68
N ALA A 200 2.16 7.92 -4.69
CA ALA A 200 1.30 9.01 -4.21
C ALA A 200 0.09 9.27 -5.13
N LEU A 201 0.14 8.82 -6.39
CA LEU A 201 -0.87 9.14 -7.39
C LEU A 201 -2.30 8.81 -6.95
N ASP A 202 -2.51 7.67 -6.28
CA ASP A 202 -3.86 7.28 -5.86
C ASP A 202 -4.37 8.12 -4.68
N ALA A 203 -3.51 8.54 -3.78
CA ALA A 203 -3.86 9.49 -2.73
C ALA A 203 -4.19 10.88 -3.30
N VAL A 204 -3.39 11.37 -4.26
CA VAL A 204 -3.68 12.63 -4.97
C VAL A 204 -5.04 12.57 -5.67
N LYS A 205 -5.33 11.47 -6.39
CA LYS A 205 -6.63 11.26 -7.01
C LYS A 205 -7.77 11.21 -5.99
N GLY A 206 -7.52 10.65 -4.80
CA GLY A 206 -8.48 10.62 -3.70
C GLY A 206 -8.82 12.02 -3.21
N VAL A 207 -7.81 12.81 -2.89
CA VAL A 207 -7.95 14.21 -2.44
C VAL A 207 -8.65 15.08 -3.49
N THR A 208 -8.32 14.88 -4.77
CA THR A 208 -8.85 15.68 -5.89
C THR A 208 -10.09 15.07 -6.56
N ARG A 209 -10.74 14.09 -5.93
CA ARG A 209 -11.86 13.34 -6.53
C ARG A 209 -13.04 14.24 -6.90
N THR A 210 -13.40 15.15 -6.00
CA THR A 210 -14.52 16.05 -6.20
C THR A 210 -14.03 17.33 -6.88
N ALA A 211 -14.66 17.69 -8.00
CA ALA A 211 -14.43 18.98 -8.63
C ALA A 211 -15.23 20.05 -7.88
N ASP A 212 -14.61 21.17 -7.60
CA ASP A 212 -15.32 22.38 -7.25
C ASP A 212 -15.71 23.07 -8.56
N PRO A 213 -17.02 23.18 -8.89
CA PRO A 213 -17.46 23.80 -10.13
C PRO A 213 -17.18 25.31 -10.17
N ASP A 214 -17.04 25.94 -8.99
CA ASP A 214 -16.80 27.37 -8.85
C ASP A 214 -15.30 27.69 -8.68
N ALA A 215 -14.42 26.66 -8.68
CA ALA A 215 -12.98 26.88 -8.58
C ALA A 215 -12.45 27.65 -9.79
N GLU A 216 -11.66 28.67 -9.51
CA GLU A 216 -10.97 29.46 -10.53
C GLU A 216 -9.91 28.61 -11.28
N THR A 217 -9.52 29.11 -12.46
CA THR A 217 -8.41 28.51 -13.22
C THR A 217 -7.11 28.68 -12.44
N VAL A 218 -6.40 27.56 -12.21
CA VAL A 218 -5.12 27.55 -11.50
C VAL A 218 -3.98 27.82 -12.48
N ASP A 219 -3.06 28.73 -12.13
CA ASP A 219 -1.80 28.94 -12.87
C ASP A 219 -0.83 27.78 -12.60
N LEU A 220 -0.49 27.03 -13.64
CA LEU A 220 0.47 25.91 -13.60
C LEU A 220 1.89 26.32 -14.04
N SER A 221 2.17 27.63 -14.23
CA SER A 221 3.51 28.10 -14.59
C SER A 221 4.62 27.58 -13.68
N PRO A 222 4.43 27.44 -12.34
CA PRO A 222 5.46 26.90 -11.46
C PRO A 222 5.86 25.43 -11.75
N ILE A 223 4.97 24.65 -12.39
CA ILE A 223 5.22 23.24 -12.76
C ILE A 223 5.16 23.02 -14.28
N ALA A 224 5.38 24.06 -15.08
CA ALA A 224 5.32 23.98 -16.54
C ALA A 224 6.27 22.93 -17.13
N SER A 225 7.45 22.76 -16.53
CA SER A 225 8.41 21.72 -16.90
C SER A 225 7.85 20.31 -16.72
N ASP A 226 7.11 20.05 -15.64
CA ASP A 226 6.52 18.74 -15.37
C ASP A 226 5.37 18.47 -16.34
N VAL A 227 4.59 19.50 -16.67
CA VAL A 227 3.53 19.40 -17.69
C VAL A 227 4.14 19.05 -19.06
N ALA A 228 5.19 19.75 -19.49
CA ALA A 228 5.89 19.46 -20.73
C ALA A 228 6.47 18.04 -20.75
N ARG A 229 7.15 17.66 -19.66
CA ARG A 229 7.73 16.32 -19.52
C ARG A 229 6.68 15.21 -19.54
N PHE A 230 5.53 15.44 -18.92
CA PHE A 230 4.41 14.49 -18.97
C PHE A 230 3.90 14.28 -20.41
N VAL A 231 3.79 15.35 -21.21
CA VAL A 231 3.38 15.27 -22.63
C VAL A 231 4.39 14.46 -23.44
N GLU A 232 5.69 14.71 -23.27
CA GLU A 232 6.77 13.95 -23.94
C GLU A 232 6.70 12.46 -23.60
N ILE A 233 6.60 12.12 -22.30
CA ILE A 233 6.50 10.72 -21.84
C ILE A 233 5.27 10.05 -22.43
N LYS A 234 4.12 10.74 -22.44
CA LYS A 234 2.88 10.20 -23.01
C LYS A 234 3.02 9.88 -24.49
N ALA A 235 3.70 10.75 -25.25
CA ALA A 235 3.99 10.51 -26.67
C ALA A 235 4.95 9.31 -26.86
N ALA A 236 5.99 9.20 -26.05
CA ALA A 236 6.93 8.08 -26.08
C ALA A 236 6.26 6.74 -25.73
N VAL A 237 5.40 6.72 -24.71
CA VAL A 237 4.62 5.53 -24.36
C VAL A 237 3.72 5.10 -25.53
N LYS A 238 3.03 6.06 -26.17
CA LYS A 238 2.18 5.77 -27.33
C LYS A 238 2.98 5.17 -28.48
N ALA A 239 4.15 5.73 -28.79
CA ALA A 239 5.01 5.22 -29.85
C ALA A 239 5.50 3.77 -29.55
N ALA A 240 5.87 3.50 -28.29
CA ALA A 240 6.28 2.17 -27.85
C ALA A 240 5.13 1.15 -27.90
N GLU A 241 3.90 1.57 -27.58
CA GLU A 241 2.70 0.73 -27.72
C GLU A 241 2.42 0.39 -29.19
N ASP A 242 2.49 1.37 -30.10
CA ASP A 242 2.28 1.16 -31.52
C ASP A 242 3.34 0.21 -32.12
N GLU A 243 4.61 0.34 -31.69
CA GLU A 243 5.69 -0.57 -32.08
C GLU A 243 5.43 -1.99 -31.54
N ARG A 244 5.09 -2.14 -30.27
CA ARG A 244 4.73 -3.42 -29.64
C ARG A 244 3.60 -4.10 -30.41
N ASP A 245 2.53 -3.37 -30.73
CA ASP A 245 1.36 -3.91 -31.42
C ASP A 245 1.72 -4.36 -32.86
N THR A 246 2.62 -3.61 -33.53
CA THR A 246 3.17 -3.99 -34.81
C THR A 246 3.99 -5.29 -34.74
N LEU A 247 4.86 -5.42 -33.74
CA LEU A 247 5.65 -6.61 -33.47
C LEU A 247 4.76 -7.80 -33.11
N GLU A 248 3.77 -7.60 -32.26
CA GLU A 248 2.79 -8.63 -31.90
C GLU A 248 2.02 -9.13 -33.11
N ALA A 249 1.59 -8.25 -34.01
CA ALA A 249 0.92 -8.63 -35.25
C ALA A 249 1.83 -9.51 -36.13
N ARG A 250 3.11 -9.15 -36.29
CA ARG A 250 4.09 -9.96 -37.06
C ARG A 250 4.33 -11.33 -36.43
N ILE A 251 4.47 -11.38 -35.09
CA ILE A 251 4.67 -12.63 -34.35
C ILE A 251 3.44 -13.54 -34.52
N ARG A 252 2.23 -13.01 -34.34
CA ARG A 252 1.00 -13.77 -34.51
C ARG A 252 0.82 -14.29 -35.93
N ALA A 253 1.15 -13.49 -36.93
CA ALA A 253 1.11 -13.88 -38.31
C ALA A 253 2.11 -15.03 -38.59
N ALA A 254 3.32 -14.97 -38.05
CA ALA A 254 4.34 -16.02 -38.20
C ALA A 254 3.95 -17.33 -37.49
N VAL A 255 3.36 -17.25 -36.28
CA VAL A 255 2.88 -18.45 -35.55
C VAL A 255 1.65 -19.06 -36.25
N GLY A 256 0.80 -18.23 -36.85
CA GLY A 256 -0.37 -18.68 -37.60
C GLY A 256 -1.37 -19.42 -36.72
N ARG A 257 -1.76 -20.65 -37.11
CA ARG A 257 -2.69 -21.49 -36.35
C ARG A 257 -2.03 -22.34 -35.26
N ALA A 258 -0.71 -22.31 -35.13
CA ALA A 258 -0.01 -23.05 -34.09
C ALA A 258 -0.25 -22.42 -32.73
N THR A 259 -0.12 -23.21 -31.67
CA THR A 259 -0.18 -22.70 -30.26
C THR A 259 1.20 -22.40 -29.72
N LEU A 260 2.27 -22.75 -30.46
CA LEU A 260 3.64 -22.59 -30.02
C LEU A 260 4.53 -22.22 -31.22
N GLY A 261 5.35 -21.20 -31.04
CA GLY A 261 6.48 -20.83 -31.87
C GLY A 261 7.78 -20.88 -31.09
N VAL A 262 8.90 -21.14 -31.71
CA VAL A 262 10.24 -21.19 -31.12
C VAL A 262 11.20 -20.41 -32.00
N CYS A 263 12.08 -19.63 -31.38
CA CYS A 263 13.25 -19.04 -32.01
C CYS A 263 14.41 -19.05 -31.02
N ASP A 264 15.62 -18.69 -31.46
CA ASP A 264 16.77 -18.62 -30.55
C ASP A 264 16.52 -17.69 -29.39
N GLY A 265 16.61 -18.23 -28.16
CA GLY A 265 16.44 -17.49 -26.90
C GLY A 265 15.00 -17.20 -26.48
N ALA A 266 13.97 -17.58 -27.30
CA ALA A 266 12.59 -17.31 -26.92
C ALA A 266 11.60 -18.41 -27.32
N ARG A 267 10.57 -18.58 -26.50
CA ARG A 267 9.43 -19.45 -26.75
C ARG A 267 8.15 -18.60 -26.72
N VAL A 268 7.40 -18.60 -27.80
CA VAL A 268 6.15 -17.85 -27.93
C VAL A 268 4.99 -18.83 -27.87
N SER A 269 4.09 -18.66 -26.91
CA SER A 269 2.85 -19.43 -26.82
C SER A 269 1.64 -18.53 -27.06
N ILE A 270 0.69 -19.00 -27.89
CA ILE A 270 -0.59 -18.32 -28.09
C ILE A 270 -1.66 -19.24 -27.53
N SER A 271 -2.38 -18.74 -26.51
CA SER A 271 -3.45 -19.50 -25.85
C SER A 271 -4.61 -19.76 -26.82
N ARG A 272 -5.31 -20.86 -26.62
CA ARG A 272 -6.61 -21.08 -27.28
C ARG A 272 -7.60 -20.01 -26.83
N PRO A 273 -8.52 -19.55 -27.71
CA PRO A 273 -9.54 -18.59 -27.30
C PRO A 273 -10.40 -19.20 -26.18
N SER A 274 -10.75 -18.38 -25.21
CA SER A 274 -11.74 -18.77 -24.18
C SER A 274 -13.09 -18.98 -24.83
N LEU A 275 -13.76 -20.07 -24.48
CA LEU A 275 -15.13 -20.31 -24.89
C LEU A 275 -16.05 -19.46 -24.00
N VAL A 276 -16.83 -18.60 -24.62
CA VAL A 276 -17.84 -17.78 -23.94
C VAL A 276 -19.21 -18.05 -24.60
N LEU A 277 -20.28 -17.90 -23.83
CA LEU A 277 -21.64 -17.93 -24.36
C LEU A 277 -21.85 -16.67 -25.21
N THR A 278 -22.33 -16.83 -26.43
CA THR A 278 -22.80 -15.70 -27.25
C THR A 278 -24.17 -15.24 -26.73
N LYS A 279 -24.57 -14.02 -27.10
CA LYS A 279 -25.91 -13.52 -26.72
C LYS A 279 -27.05 -14.42 -27.21
N GLU A 280 -26.87 -15.02 -28.39
CA GLU A 280 -27.83 -15.97 -28.96
C GLU A 280 -27.88 -17.27 -28.14
N ALA A 281 -26.71 -17.78 -27.70
CA ALA A 281 -26.63 -18.96 -26.85
C ALA A 281 -27.19 -18.70 -25.45
N GLU A 282 -26.97 -17.51 -24.89
CA GLU A 282 -27.60 -17.09 -23.63
C GLU A 282 -29.12 -17.00 -23.76
N ALA A 283 -29.64 -16.42 -24.85
CA ALA A 283 -31.08 -16.35 -25.10
C ALA A 283 -31.72 -17.75 -25.26
N THR A 284 -31.03 -18.67 -25.93
CA THR A 284 -31.47 -20.07 -26.04
C THR A 284 -31.53 -20.76 -24.68
N LEU A 285 -30.45 -20.61 -23.88
CA LEU A 285 -30.39 -21.16 -22.53
C LEU A 285 -31.49 -20.58 -21.60
N LEU A 286 -31.75 -19.28 -21.68
CA LEU A 286 -32.79 -18.63 -20.90
C LEU A 286 -34.18 -19.02 -21.37
N GLY A 287 -34.37 -19.31 -22.65
CA GLY A 287 -35.63 -19.85 -23.20
C GLY A 287 -35.93 -21.24 -22.67
N GLU A 288 -34.95 -22.11 -22.60
CA GLU A 288 -35.09 -23.48 -22.09
C GLU A 288 -35.06 -23.56 -20.56
N HIS A 289 -34.35 -22.63 -19.91
CA HIS A 289 -34.11 -22.57 -18.45
C HIS A 289 -34.37 -21.17 -17.86
N PRO A 290 -35.63 -20.67 -17.83
CA PRO A 290 -35.94 -19.32 -17.35
C PRO A 290 -35.51 -19.04 -15.92
N HIS A 291 -35.40 -20.08 -15.07
CA HIS A 291 -34.95 -19.96 -13.69
C HIS A 291 -33.46 -19.53 -13.52
N LEU A 292 -32.66 -19.60 -14.60
CA LEU A 292 -31.27 -19.10 -14.60
C LEU A 292 -31.21 -17.60 -14.85
N ALA A 293 -32.33 -16.93 -15.14
CA ALA A 293 -32.35 -15.48 -15.31
C ALA A 293 -31.99 -14.75 -14.01
N LYS A 294 -31.15 -13.73 -14.11
CA LYS A 294 -30.82 -12.85 -12.98
C LYS A 294 -31.50 -11.49 -13.20
N THR A 295 -32.24 -11.02 -12.20
CA THR A 295 -32.80 -9.66 -12.23
C THR A 295 -31.69 -8.65 -12.00
N VAL A 296 -31.53 -7.73 -12.95
CA VAL A 296 -30.56 -6.63 -12.87
C VAL A 296 -31.34 -5.31 -12.92
N LEU A 297 -30.89 -4.31 -12.16
CA LEU A 297 -31.50 -2.98 -12.19
C LEU A 297 -31.39 -2.39 -13.60
N ASP A 298 -32.54 -2.05 -14.20
CA ASP A 298 -32.60 -1.24 -15.41
C ASP A 298 -32.30 0.22 -15.03
N ARG A 299 -31.06 0.64 -15.30
CA ARG A 299 -30.56 1.98 -14.93
C ARG A 299 -31.22 3.08 -15.72
N ASP A 300 -31.53 2.85 -16.99
CA ASP A 300 -32.16 3.86 -17.85
C ASP A 300 -33.60 4.11 -17.40
N ARG A 301 -34.31 3.05 -17.08
CA ARG A 301 -35.65 3.13 -16.54
C ARG A 301 -35.68 3.73 -15.13
N ALA A 302 -34.72 3.37 -14.26
CA ALA A 302 -34.59 3.98 -12.93
C ALA A 302 -34.34 5.48 -13.00
N LYS A 303 -33.52 5.93 -13.94
CA LYS A 303 -33.25 7.37 -14.19
C LYS A 303 -34.49 8.10 -14.70
N ALA A 304 -35.32 7.45 -15.53
CA ALA A 304 -36.53 8.05 -16.08
C ALA A 304 -37.68 8.10 -15.06
N GLU A 305 -37.86 7.05 -14.25
CA GLU A 305 -39.00 6.92 -13.33
C GLU A 305 -38.75 7.52 -11.94
N ALA A 306 -37.46 7.63 -11.50
CA ALA A 306 -37.11 8.16 -10.19
C ALA A 306 -35.83 9.04 -10.26
N PRO A 307 -35.83 10.14 -11.04
CA PRO A 307 -34.61 10.92 -11.33
C PRO A 307 -33.95 11.50 -10.08
N GLU A 308 -34.74 12.07 -9.16
CA GLU A 308 -34.21 12.69 -7.94
C GLU A 308 -33.53 11.66 -7.02
N LEU A 309 -34.16 10.50 -6.82
CA LEU A 309 -33.59 9.41 -6.03
C LEU A 309 -32.36 8.81 -6.72
N TYR A 310 -32.43 8.61 -8.04
CA TYR A 310 -31.31 8.10 -8.84
C TYR A 310 -30.09 9.00 -8.72
N ASP A 311 -30.27 10.33 -8.82
CA ASP A 311 -29.17 11.30 -8.71
C ASP A 311 -28.67 11.44 -7.26
N ALA A 312 -29.55 11.39 -6.26
CA ALA A 312 -29.18 11.44 -4.85
C ALA A 312 -28.34 10.22 -4.39
N LEU A 313 -28.55 9.05 -5.01
CA LEU A 313 -27.80 7.82 -4.70
C LEU A 313 -26.52 7.67 -5.52
N ARG A 314 -26.27 8.55 -6.52
CA ARG A 314 -25.03 8.51 -7.30
C ARG A 314 -23.89 9.03 -6.47
N GLN A 315 -22.81 8.27 -6.47
CA GLN A 315 -21.53 8.68 -5.90
C GLN A 315 -20.47 8.76 -7.02
N PRO A 316 -19.53 9.72 -6.96
CA PRO A 316 -18.44 9.77 -7.90
C PRO A 316 -17.59 8.49 -7.75
N ILE A 317 -17.50 7.71 -8.84
CA ILE A 317 -16.69 6.49 -8.91
C ILE A 317 -15.46 6.78 -9.76
N GLY A 318 -14.28 6.49 -9.22
CA GLY A 318 -13.01 6.66 -9.91
C GLY A 318 -12.42 8.06 -9.76
N ALA A 319 -11.27 8.25 -10.40
CA ALA A 319 -10.53 9.51 -10.38
C ALA A 319 -10.94 10.42 -11.54
N ARG A 320 -10.77 11.73 -11.36
CA ARG A 320 -10.91 12.73 -12.45
C ARG A 320 -9.88 12.42 -13.54
N ARG A 321 -10.33 12.45 -14.81
CA ARG A 321 -9.45 12.21 -15.96
C ARG A 321 -8.57 13.43 -16.21
N LEU A 322 -7.23 13.26 -16.15
CA LEU A 322 -6.27 14.24 -16.60
C LEU A 322 -6.24 14.26 -18.14
N THR A 323 -6.44 15.43 -18.74
CA THR A 323 -6.27 15.64 -20.20
C THR A 323 -5.44 16.89 -20.40
N ILE A 324 -4.33 16.76 -21.15
CA ILE A 324 -3.49 17.89 -21.55
C ILE A 324 -3.67 18.06 -23.06
N LYS A 325 -4.03 19.27 -23.49
CA LYS A 325 -4.11 19.66 -24.90
C LYS A 325 -3.06 20.72 -25.14
N GLU A 326 -2.29 20.57 -26.20
CA GLU A 326 -1.40 21.62 -26.68
C GLU A 326 -2.27 22.76 -27.24
N THR A 327 -2.00 23.97 -26.76
CA THR A 327 -2.56 25.20 -27.39
C THR A 327 -1.60 25.61 -28.48
N THR A 328 -2.02 25.51 -29.74
CA THR A 328 -1.33 26.07 -30.92
C THR A 328 -1.29 27.57 -30.84
#